data_6a462595f19d7efa31c09f494b2856b8
#
_entry.id   6a462595f19d7efa31c09f494b2856b8
#
_cell.length_a   1.000
_cell.length_b   1.000
_cell.length_c   1.000
_cell.angle_alpha   90.00
_cell.angle_beta   90.00
_cell.angle_gamma   90.00
#
_symmetry.space_group_name_H-M   'P 1'
#
loop_
_entity.id
_entity.type
_entity.pdbx_description
1 polymer ?
#
loop_
_entity_poly.entity_id
_entity_poly.type
_entity_poly.pdbx_seq_one_letter_code
_entity_poly.pdbx_strand_id
1 'polypeptide(L)'
;MSDQAPIIETTALSQSYGPKQVLHDLTVQVGAGATGVLGPNGSGKSTFLRTILGLLPLTHGSATVLGHDAARDELAIRRRIGLVPESDCLIPGMNAVEMTTYAGQLVGMTRTDAIERAHQVLYYVGLGEARYRELEGYSQGMKQRLKLAQALVHDPDLLLLDEPTNGMDPPGRESMLKLVRDVSEAKGVSVVLSTHLLPDVEQTCDQVIVLKEGRIVEQRPVARELLEAGRIFDLRGRGDFETLAASLEAQGHEAEVIRDGLRVTLASGSEIEAIFEAMRRQGESVQVRHLIEAGRTLQDTFIEAVS
;
A
#
# COMPACT_ATOMS: atom_id res chain seq x y z
N MET A 1 -8.24 -16.98 10.56
CA MET A 1 -7.28 -17.12 9.44
C MET A 1 -8.02 -17.86 8.34
N SER A 2 -8.31 -17.20 7.23
CA SER A 2 -9.03 -17.81 6.09
C SER A 2 -8.13 -18.87 5.46
N ASP A 3 -8.68 -20.04 5.23
CA ASP A 3 -8.06 -21.23 4.64
C ASP A 3 -7.83 -21.06 3.10
N GLN A 4 -7.60 -19.83 2.64
CA GLN A 4 -7.34 -19.54 1.23
C GLN A 4 -5.84 -19.63 0.97
N ALA A 5 -5.46 -20.34 -0.10
CA ALA A 5 -4.08 -20.41 -0.55
C ALA A 5 -3.50 -19.02 -0.83
N PRO A 6 -2.23 -18.78 -0.50
CA PRO A 6 -1.58 -17.50 -0.75
C PRO A 6 -1.55 -17.20 -2.26
N ILE A 7 -1.74 -15.94 -2.63
CA ILE A 7 -1.66 -15.47 -4.02
C ILE A 7 -0.22 -15.31 -4.50
N ILE A 8 0.69 -15.03 -3.57
CA ILE A 8 2.15 -15.04 -3.81
C ILE A 8 2.79 -15.77 -2.65
N GLU A 9 3.65 -16.72 -2.97
CA GLU A 9 4.48 -17.42 -2.01
C GLU A 9 5.91 -17.47 -2.51
N THR A 10 6.86 -17.11 -1.65
CA THR A 10 8.28 -17.22 -1.97
C THR A 10 9.01 -17.99 -0.88
N THR A 11 10.01 -18.78 -1.27
CA THR A 11 10.86 -19.54 -0.35
C THR A 11 12.31 -19.28 -0.70
N ALA A 12 13.05 -18.66 0.22
CA ALA A 12 14.46 -18.31 0.09
C ALA A 12 14.80 -17.60 -1.25
N LEU A 13 13.87 -16.75 -1.72
CA LEU A 13 13.98 -16.06 -2.99
C LEU A 13 15.16 -15.08 -2.96
N SER A 14 16.13 -15.31 -3.83
CA SER A 14 17.29 -14.43 -4.01
C SER A 14 17.42 -13.99 -5.46
N GLN A 15 17.80 -12.73 -5.67
CA GLN A 15 17.95 -12.14 -7.00
C GLN A 15 19.21 -11.31 -7.11
N SER A 16 19.91 -11.47 -8.23
CA SER A 16 21.16 -10.75 -8.52
C SER A 16 21.16 -10.11 -9.90
N TYR A 17 21.81 -8.97 -10.02
CA TYR A 17 22.18 -8.33 -11.29
C TYR A 17 23.68 -8.46 -11.48
N GLY A 18 24.10 -9.46 -12.23
CA GLY A 18 25.52 -9.82 -12.34
C GLY A 18 26.11 -10.16 -10.96
N PRO A 19 27.19 -9.51 -10.51
CA PRO A 19 27.80 -9.80 -9.21
C PRO A 19 27.05 -9.19 -8.02
N LYS A 20 26.09 -8.28 -8.25
CA LYS A 20 25.37 -7.57 -7.19
C LYS A 20 24.09 -8.31 -6.84
N GLN A 21 24.07 -8.94 -5.67
CA GLN A 21 22.84 -9.48 -5.10
C GLN A 21 21.98 -8.33 -4.55
N VAL A 22 20.68 -8.33 -4.87
CA VAL A 22 19.71 -7.29 -4.53
C VAL A 22 18.62 -7.82 -3.61
N LEU A 23 18.20 -9.08 -3.76
CA LEU A 23 17.28 -9.74 -2.85
C LEU A 23 17.99 -10.91 -2.18
N HIS A 24 17.76 -11.05 -0.88
CA HIS A 24 18.45 -12.01 -0.01
C HIS A 24 17.45 -12.88 0.73
N ASP A 25 17.26 -14.13 0.27
CA ASP A 25 16.50 -15.21 0.92
C ASP A 25 15.09 -14.79 1.39
N LEU A 26 14.34 -14.09 0.52
CA LEU A 26 12.99 -13.64 0.85
C LEU A 26 12.04 -14.84 0.96
N THR A 27 11.48 -15.04 2.14
CA THR A 27 10.42 -16.02 2.39
C THR A 27 9.21 -15.25 2.86
N VAL A 28 8.14 -15.22 2.04
CA VAL A 28 6.94 -14.44 2.30
C VAL A 28 5.72 -15.12 1.70
N GLN A 29 4.59 -14.95 2.38
CA GLN A 29 3.26 -15.34 1.88
C GLN A 29 2.37 -14.09 1.84
N VAL A 30 1.79 -13.83 0.66
CA VAL A 30 0.84 -12.75 0.43
C VAL A 30 -0.54 -13.37 0.20
N GLY A 31 -1.49 -13.03 1.04
CA GLY A 31 -2.89 -13.44 0.91
C GLY A 31 -3.67 -12.57 -0.08
N ALA A 32 -4.96 -12.88 -0.24
CA ALA A 32 -5.89 -12.02 -0.98
C ALA A 32 -6.07 -10.68 -0.26
N GLY A 33 -6.50 -9.65 -1.01
CA GLY A 33 -6.64 -8.28 -0.53
C GLY A 33 -5.49 -7.38 -0.93
N ALA A 34 -5.27 -6.29 -0.22
CA ALA A 34 -4.24 -5.31 -0.54
C ALA A 34 -3.03 -5.44 0.39
N THR A 35 -1.84 -5.66 -0.19
CA THR A 35 -0.56 -5.77 0.54
C THR A 35 0.40 -4.66 0.10
N GLY A 36 0.94 -3.92 1.07
CA GLY A 36 1.97 -2.92 0.86
C GLY A 36 3.38 -3.53 0.95
N VAL A 37 4.25 -3.23 -0.02
CA VAL A 37 5.69 -3.49 0.06
C VAL A 37 6.37 -2.14 0.34
N LEU A 38 6.67 -1.89 1.61
CA LEU A 38 7.21 -0.63 2.11
C LEU A 38 8.73 -0.71 2.24
N GLY A 39 9.43 0.32 1.81
CA GLY A 39 10.89 0.40 2.00
C GLY A 39 11.50 1.58 1.28
N PRO A 40 12.72 2.00 1.68
CA PRO A 40 13.42 3.10 1.03
C PRO A 40 13.75 2.80 -0.44
N ASN A 41 14.14 3.85 -1.16
CA ASN A 41 14.62 3.68 -2.52
C ASN A 41 15.87 2.78 -2.55
N GLY A 42 15.89 1.84 -3.48
CA GLY A 42 16.97 0.85 -3.57
C GLY A 42 16.86 -0.35 -2.64
N SER A 43 15.80 -0.47 -1.83
CA SER A 43 15.60 -1.64 -0.93
C SER A 43 15.28 -2.95 -1.66
N GLY A 44 14.97 -2.90 -2.98
CA GLY A 44 14.66 -4.08 -3.77
C GLY A 44 13.20 -4.26 -4.18
N LYS A 45 12.28 -3.33 -3.84
CA LYS A 45 10.84 -3.42 -4.14
C LYS A 45 10.53 -3.75 -5.60
N SER A 46 10.98 -2.91 -6.53
CA SER A 46 10.76 -3.13 -7.97
C SER A 46 11.44 -4.43 -8.47
N THR A 47 12.58 -4.80 -7.88
CA THR A 47 13.24 -6.08 -8.20
C THR A 47 12.36 -7.25 -7.75
N PHE A 48 11.80 -7.20 -6.56
CA PHE A 48 10.85 -8.21 -6.07
C PHE A 48 9.65 -8.35 -7.01
N LEU A 49 8.98 -7.23 -7.37
CA LEU A 49 7.84 -7.26 -8.30
C LEU A 49 8.21 -7.85 -9.67
N ARG A 50 9.36 -7.47 -10.23
CA ARG A 50 9.84 -7.99 -11.53
C ARG A 50 10.18 -9.47 -11.46
N THR A 51 10.72 -9.93 -10.33
CA THR A 51 11.08 -11.34 -10.14
C THR A 51 9.84 -12.23 -10.07
N ILE A 52 8.82 -11.85 -9.29
CA ILE A 52 7.57 -12.62 -9.21
C ILE A 52 6.77 -12.62 -10.53
N LEU A 53 6.95 -11.62 -11.38
CA LEU A 53 6.39 -11.58 -12.75
C LEU A 53 7.15 -12.46 -13.75
N GLY A 54 8.27 -13.09 -13.35
CA GLY A 54 9.15 -13.78 -14.27
C GLY A 54 9.80 -12.88 -15.32
N LEU A 55 9.93 -11.56 -15.04
CA LEU A 55 10.69 -10.63 -15.89
C LEU A 55 12.18 -10.70 -15.62
N LEU A 56 12.56 -11.24 -14.47
CA LEU A 56 13.93 -11.52 -14.08
C LEU A 56 14.04 -13.02 -13.76
N PRO A 57 15.02 -13.73 -14.32
CA PRO A 57 15.23 -15.14 -14.02
C PRO A 57 15.59 -15.30 -12.54
N LEU A 58 14.95 -16.24 -11.85
CA LEU A 58 15.26 -16.56 -10.45
C LEU A 58 16.72 -17.00 -10.31
N THR A 59 17.45 -16.37 -9.39
CA THR A 59 18.83 -16.77 -9.10
C THR A 59 18.88 -17.94 -8.12
N HIS A 60 18.09 -17.87 -7.04
CA HIS A 60 17.91 -18.93 -6.04
C HIS A 60 16.51 -18.89 -5.44
N GLY A 61 16.11 -20.02 -4.83
CA GLY A 61 14.83 -20.17 -4.18
C GLY A 61 13.69 -20.47 -5.15
N SER A 62 12.47 -20.22 -4.72
CA SER A 62 11.26 -20.42 -5.54
C SER A 62 10.26 -19.30 -5.31
N ALA A 63 9.40 -19.09 -6.30
CA ALA A 63 8.22 -18.22 -6.19
C ALA A 63 7.04 -18.86 -6.89
N THR A 64 5.89 -18.85 -6.22
CA THR A 64 4.59 -19.25 -6.77
C THR A 64 3.68 -18.02 -6.79
N VAL A 65 3.01 -17.77 -7.90
CA VAL A 65 2.10 -16.63 -8.08
C VAL A 65 0.80 -17.13 -8.69
N LEU A 66 -0.32 -16.87 -8.02
CA LEU A 66 -1.64 -17.38 -8.43
C LEU A 66 -1.64 -18.90 -8.69
N GLY A 67 -0.86 -19.66 -7.91
CA GLY A 67 -0.70 -21.11 -8.06
C GLY A 67 0.25 -21.57 -9.17
N HIS A 68 0.93 -20.66 -9.88
CA HIS A 68 1.87 -20.94 -10.95
C HIS A 68 3.34 -20.70 -10.52
N ASP A 69 4.25 -21.53 -11.00
CA ASP A 69 5.69 -21.37 -10.77
C ASP A 69 6.23 -20.17 -11.59
N ALA A 70 6.79 -19.17 -10.90
CA ALA A 70 7.28 -17.95 -11.54
C ALA A 70 8.46 -18.17 -12.50
N ALA A 71 9.18 -19.28 -12.38
CA ALA A 71 10.29 -19.63 -13.27
C ALA A 71 9.88 -20.44 -14.51
N ARG A 72 8.68 -21.05 -14.51
CA ARG A 72 8.24 -21.97 -15.57
C ARG A 72 6.97 -21.52 -16.27
N ASP A 73 6.08 -20.86 -15.55
CA ASP A 73 4.73 -20.53 -16.02
C ASP A 73 4.53 -19.03 -16.25
N GLU A 74 5.59 -18.30 -16.63
CA GLU A 74 5.62 -16.83 -16.74
C GLU A 74 4.47 -16.26 -17.58
N LEU A 75 4.13 -16.91 -18.70
CA LEU A 75 3.05 -16.44 -19.56
C LEU A 75 1.66 -16.64 -18.93
N ALA A 76 1.46 -17.73 -18.17
CA ALA A 76 0.22 -17.97 -17.44
C ALA A 76 0.04 -16.92 -16.35
N ILE A 77 1.11 -16.60 -15.64
CA ILE A 77 1.14 -15.56 -14.61
C ILE A 77 0.81 -14.19 -15.23
N ARG A 78 1.54 -13.76 -16.27
CA ARG A 78 1.38 -12.42 -16.88
C ARG A 78 0.01 -12.18 -17.50
N ARG A 79 -0.70 -13.23 -17.94
CA ARG A 79 -2.07 -13.11 -18.44
C ARG A 79 -3.10 -12.76 -17.36
N ARG A 80 -2.77 -13.00 -16.09
CA ARG A 80 -3.64 -12.82 -14.94
C ARG A 80 -3.22 -11.64 -14.06
N ILE A 81 -2.14 -10.94 -14.43
CA ILE A 81 -1.59 -9.83 -13.65
C ILE A 81 -1.63 -8.53 -14.43
N GLY A 82 -2.09 -7.47 -13.80
CA GLY A 82 -1.89 -6.10 -14.25
C GLY A 82 -0.67 -5.49 -13.58
N LEU A 83 0.17 -4.81 -14.35
CA LEU A 83 1.34 -4.09 -13.85
C LEU A 83 1.22 -2.60 -14.11
N VAL A 84 1.39 -1.79 -13.07
CA VAL A 84 1.63 -0.34 -13.14
C VAL A 84 3.10 -0.11 -12.82
N PRO A 85 3.98 0.10 -13.81
CA PRO A 85 5.39 0.33 -13.58
C PRO A 85 5.65 1.75 -13.06
N GLU A 86 6.78 1.96 -12.36
CA GLU A 86 7.22 3.29 -11.92
C GLU A 86 7.44 4.24 -13.12
N SER A 87 8.12 3.75 -14.16
CA SER A 87 8.41 4.55 -15.36
C SER A 87 7.20 4.79 -16.24
N ASP A 88 7.19 5.92 -16.95
CA ASP A 88 6.20 6.19 -17.99
C ASP A 88 6.49 5.33 -19.22
N CYS A 89 5.62 4.36 -19.50
CA CYS A 89 5.71 3.47 -20.67
C CYS A 89 4.72 3.94 -21.76
N LEU A 90 4.70 5.25 -22.06
CA LEU A 90 3.78 5.83 -23.00
C LEU A 90 4.36 5.84 -24.42
N ILE A 91 3.53 5.52 -25.41
CA ILE A 91 3.91 5.57 -26.82
C ILE A 91 3.54 6.96 -27.37
N PRO A 92 4.51 7.75 -27.86
CA PRO A 92 4.23 9.06 -28.44
C PRO A 92 3.26 8.99 -29.63
N GLY A 93 2.44 10.02 -29.78
CA GLY A 93 1.45 10.13 -30.86
C GLY A 93 0.19 9.28 -30.68
N MET A 94 0.03 8.62 -29.54
CA MET A 94 -1.21 7.92 -29.17
C MET A 94 -2.06 8.76 -28.22
N ASN A 95 -3.37 8.52 -28.22
CA ASN A 95 -4.27 8.91 -27.14
C ASN A 95 -4.51 7.74 -26.17
N ALA A 96 -5.21 8.00 -25.05
CA ALA A 96 -5.40 6.98 -24.03
C ALA A 96 -6.25 5.78 -24.48
N VAL A 97 -7.22 6.01 -25.38
CA VAL A 97 -8.05 4.91 -25.93
C VAL A 97 -7.18 3.99 -26.77
N GLU A 98 -6.36 4.54 -27.66
CA GLU A 98 -5.46 3.77 -28.52
C GLU A 98 -4.45 2.98 -27.69
N MET A 99 -3.83 3.63 -26.72
CA MET A 99 -2.83 3.00 -25.84
C MET A 99 -3.43 1.89 -24.98
N THR A 100 -4.62 2.09 -24.42
CA THR A 100 -5.29 1.06 -23.60
C THR A 100 -5.82 -0.08 -24.45
N THR A 101 -6.34 0.22 -25.65
CA THR A 101 -6.74 -0.81 -26.63
C THR A 101 -5.54 -1.65 -27.03
N TYR A 102 -4.40 -1.04 -27.31
CA TYR A 102 -3.17 -1.74 -27.63
C TYR A 102 -2.73 -2.68 -26.49
N ALA A 103 -2.79 -2.22 -25.24
CA ALA A 103 -2.50 -3.06 -24.08
C ALA A 103 -3.42 -4.29 -24.01
N GLY A 104 -4.73 -4.13 -24.23
CA GLY A 104 -5.69 -5.24 -24.30
C GLY A 104 -5.37 -6.24 -25.43
N GLN A 105 -4.99 -5.75 -26.59
CA GLN A 105 -4.60 -6.64 -27.71
C GLN A 105 -3.30 -7.43 -27.41
N LEU A 106 -2.34 -6.85 -26.69
CA LEU A 106 -1.10 -7.55 -26.31
C LEU A 106 -1.36 -8.76 -25.38
N VAL A 107 -2.42 -8.72 -24.59
CA VAL A 107 -2.83 -9.85 -23.73
C VAL A 107 -3.80 -10.81 -24.44
N GLY A 108 -4.10 -10.59 -25.73
CA GLY A 108 -4.86 -11.50 -26.58
C GLY A 108 -6.33 -11.15 -26.76
N MET A 109 -6.81 -9.97 -26.34
CA MET A 109 -8.17 -9.52 -26.60
C MET A 109 -8.37 -9.24 -28.10
N THR A 110 -9.59 -9.47 -28.60
CA THR A 110 -9.95 -8.97 -29.93
C THR A 110 -9.91 -7.45 -29.96
N ARG A 111 -9.73 -6.84 -31.14
CA ARG A 111 -9.70 -5.36 -31.22
C ARG A 111 -11.01 -4.74 -30.74
N THR A 112 -12.14 -5.36 -31.05
CA THR A 112 -13.46 -4.87 -30.66
C THR A 112 -13.63 -4.88 -29.13
N ASP A 113 -13.33 -6.02 -28.50
CA ASP A 113 -13.42 -6.16 -27.03
C ASP A 113 -12.43 -5.23 -26.33
N ALA A 114 -11.21 -5.09 -26.86
CA ALA A 114 -10.19 -4.22 -26.30
C ALA A 114 -10.61 -2.73 -26.37
N ILE A 115 -11.26 -2.26 -27.46
CA ILE A 115 -11.78 -0.89 -27.57
C ILE A 115 -12.90 -0.66 -26.55
N GLU A 116 -13.87 -1.57 -26.49
CA GLU A 116 -14.98 -1.45 -25.54
C GLU A 116 -14.48 -1.40 -24.11
N ARG A 117 -13.59 -2.33 -23.78
CA ARG A 117 -12.99 -2.41 -22.45
C ARG A 117 -12.12 -1.19 -22.14
N ALA A 118 -11.37 -0.67 -23.11
CA ALA A 118 -10.58 0.55 -22.93
C ALA A 118 -11.47 1.73 -22.51
N HIS A 119 -12.62 1.94 -23.17
CA HIS A 119 -13.56 2.99 -22.78
C HIS A 119 -14.08 2.82 -21.36
N GLN A 120 -14.41 1.60 -20.95
CA GLN A 120 -14.92 1.27 -19.61
C GLN A 120 -13.86 1.60 -18.53
N VAL A 121 -12.63 1.09 -18.70
CA VAL A 121 -11.58 1.29 -17.69
C VAL A 121 -11.07 2.72 -17.64
N LEU A 122 -11.00 3.43 -18.79
CA LEU A 122 -10.63 4.83 -18.84
C LEU A 122 -11.67 5.74 -18.18
N TYR A 123 -12.94 5.41 -18.31
CA TYR A 123 -14.00 6.09 -17.56
C TYR A 123 -13.89 5.81 -16.06
N TYR A 124 -13.68 4.54 -15.68
CA TYR A 124 -13.53 4.11 -14.28
C TYR A 124 -12.38 4.83 -13.56
N VAL A 125 -11.21 4.97 -14.21
CA VAL A 125 -10.08 5.69 -13.62
C VAL A 125 -10.23 7.21 -13.66
N GLY A 126 -11.35 7.73 -14.19
CA GLY A 126 -11.68 9.17 -14.18
C GLY A 126 -10.97 10.00 -15.25
N LEU A 127 -10.56 9.41 -16.37
CA LEU A 127 -9.98 10.16 -17.50
C LEU A 127 -11.04 10.81 -18.39
N GLY A 128 -12.33 10.39 -18.33
CA GLY A 128 -13.43 11.05 -19.03
C GLY A 128 -13.12 11.42 -20.48
N GLU A 129 -13.42 12.65 -20.86
CA GLU A 129 -13.15 13.15 -22.24
C GLU A 129 -11.65 13.38 -22.52
N ALA A 130 -10.83 13.46 -21.49
CA ALA A 130 -9.38 13.58 -21.67
C ALA A 130 -8.76 12.36 -22.39
N ARG A 131 -9.45 11.19 -22.38
CA ARG A 131 -8.99 9.96 -23.05
C ARG A 131 -8.76 10.09 -24.55
N TYR A 132 -9.31 11.13 -25.20
CA TYR A 132 -9.12 11.40 -26.62
C TYR A 132 -7.98 12.37 -26.93
N ARG A 133 -7.36 12.95 -25.91
CA ARG A 133 -6.24 13.88 -26.06
C ARG A 133 -4.94 13.12 -26.21
N GLU A 134 -3.97 13.72 -26.89
CA GLU A 134 -2.61 13.21 -27.01
C GLU A 134 -1.94 13.10 -25.63
N LEU A 135 -1.19 12.01 -25.42
CA LEU A 135 -0.60 11.64 -24.13
C LEU A 135 0.50 12.60 -23.69
N GLU A 136 1.14 13.31 -24.62
CA GLU A 136 2.15 14.34 -24.36
C GLU A 136 1.62 15.49 -23.50
N GLY A 137 0.32 15.77 -23.62
CA GLY A 137 -0.37 16.79 -22.83
C GLY A 137 -0.89 16.31 -21.46
N TYR A 138 -0.58 15.08 -21.03
CA TYR A 138 -1.07 14.55 -19.77
C TYR A 138 -0.24 15.03 -18.58
N SER A 139 -0.94 15.44 -17.51
CA SER A 139 -0.32 15.64 -16.20
C SER A 139 0.17 14.30 -15.64
N GLN A 140 1.06 14.35 -14.64
CA GLN A 140 1.55 13.12 -14.00
C GLN A 140 0.41 12.27 -13.44
N GLY A 141 -0.58 12.88 -12.80
CA GLY A 141 -1.76 12.17 -12.31
C GLY A 141 -2.59 11.50 -13.41
N MET A 142 -2.74 12.14 -14.58
CA MET A 142 -3.41 11.54 -15.74
C MET A 142 -2.62 10.34 -16.30
N LYS A 143 -1.29 10.43 -16.34
CA LYS A 143 -0.43 9.33 -16.76
C LYS A 143 -0.52 8.13 -15.81
N GLN A 144 -0.53 8.35 -14.51
CA GLN A 144 -0.70 7.28 -13.52
C GLN A 144 -2.07 6.59 -13.65
N ARG A 145 -3.14 7.38 -13.85
CA ARG A 145 -4.48 6.83 -14.11
C ARG A 145 -4.53 6.02 -15.41
N LEU A 146 -3.86 6.47 -16.46
CA LEU A 146 -3.75 5.71 -17.71
C LEU A 146 -3.03 4.38 -17.52
N LYS A 147 -1.90 4.37 -16.80
CA LYS A 147 -1.17 3.13 -16.47
C LYS A 147 -2.07 2.16 -15.69
N LEU A 148 -2.86 2.66 -14.74
CA LEU A 148 -3.83 1.85 -14.02
C LEU A 148 -4.92 1.29 -14.95
N ALA A 149 -5.45 2.09 -15.88
CA ALA A 149 -6.43 1.62 -16.87
C ALA A 149 -5.86 0.50 -17.75
N GLN A 150 -4.62 0.65 -18.23
CA GLN A 150 -3.91 -0.38 -19.00
C GLN A 150 -3.75 -1.68 -18.21
N ALA A 151 -3.40 -1.57 -16.93
CA ALA A 151 -3.25 -2.72 -16.05
C ALA A 151 -4.58 -3.45 -15.77
N LEU A 152 -5.72 -2.74 -15.85
CA LEU A 152 -7.06 -3.27 -15.58
C LEU A 152 -7.81 -3.75 -16.83
N VAL A 153 -7.31 -3.48 -18.04
CA VAL A 153 -8.06 -3.70 -19.29
C VAL A 153 -8.48 -5.14 -19.50
N HIS A 154 -7.70 -6.10 -19.04
CA HIS A 154 -7.91 -7.55 -19.24
C HIS A 154 -8.46 -8.28 -18.00
N ASP A 155 -9.04 -7.55 -17.04
CA ASP A 155 -9.60 -8.06 -15.78
C ASP A 155 -8.61 -8.98 -15.01
N PRO A 156 -7.51 -8.45 -14.51
CA PRO A 156 -6.51 -9.24 -13.81
C PRO A 156 -7.01 -9.75 -12.45
N ASP A 157 -6.48 -10.88 -11.98
CA ASP A 157 -6.70 -11.40 -10.62
C ASP A 157 -5.77 -10.72 -9.59
N LEU A 158 -4.62 -10.22 -10.04
CA LEU A 158 -3.62 -9.55 -9.23
C LEU A 158 -3.13 -8.28 -9.91
N LEU A 159 -3.07 -7.19 -9.17
CA LEU A 159 -2.56 -5.90 -9.60
C LEU A 159 -1.26 -5.58 -8.86
N LEU A 160 -0.18 -5.38 -9.60
CA LEU A 160 1.11 -4.96 -9.06
C LEU A 160 1.33 -3.48 -9.39
N LEU A 161 1.54 -2.66 -8.37
CA LEU A 161 1.71 -1.22 -8.48
C LEU A 161 3.09 -0.82 -7.96
N ASP A 162 3.94 -0.30 -8.84
CA ASP A 162 5.28 0.16 -8.49
C ASP A 162 5.29 1.69 -8.40
N GLU A 163 5.30 2.24 -7.15
CA GLU A 163 5.26 3.67 -6.84
C GLU A 163 4.13 4.44 -7.58
N PRO A 164 2.86 4.01 -7.51
CA PRO A 164 1.77 4.53 -8.35
C PRO A 164 1.41 5.99 -8.06
N THR A 165 1.82 6.53 -6.92
CA THR A 165 1.54 7.91 -6.49
C THR A 165 2.72 8.86 -6.70
N ASN A 166 3.85 8.34 -7.25
CA ASN A 166 5.05 9.14 -7.46
C ASN A 166 4.81 10.33 -8.40
N GLY A 167 5.23 11.53 -7.98
CA GLY A 167 5.10 12.76 -8.75
C GLY A 167 3.68 13.35 -8.82
N MET A 168 2.73 12.84 -8.03
CA MET A 168 1.38 13.40 -7.95
C MET A 168 1.28 14.46 -6.86
N ASP A 169 0.41 15.44 -7.07
CA ASP A 169 -0.01 16.38 -6.03
C ASP A 169 -0.87 15.70 -4.95
N PRO A 170 -0.99 16.26 -3.75
CA PRO A 170 -1.71 15.60 -2.64
C PRO A 170 -3.15 15.18 -2.97
N PRO A 171 -4.00 16.02 -3.61
CA PRO A 171 -5.36 15.59 -3.98
C PRO A 171 -5.38 14.46 -5.01
N GLY A 172 -4.47 14.51 -6.00
CA GLY A 172 -4.31 13.47 -7.02
C GLY A 172 -3.90 12.14 -6.40
N ARG A 173 -2.94 12.17 -5.47
CA ARG A 173 -2.47 11.00 -4.72
C ARG A 173 -3.61 10.36 -3.92
N GLU A 174 -4.34 11.13 -3.12
CA GLU A 174 -5.49 10.63 -2.35
C GLU A 174 -6.53 9.96 -3.26
N SER A 175 -6.84 10.61 -4.38
CA SER A 175 -7.77 10.06 -5.36
C SER A 175 -7.26 8.76 -6.02
N MET A 176 -5.94 8.62 -6.25
CA MET A 176 -5.33 7.40 -6.79
C MET A 176 -5.39 6.26 -5.77
N LEU A 177 -5.08 6.53 -4.51
CA LEU A 177 -5.16 5.54 -3.44
C LEU A 177 -6.59 5.04 -3.23
N LYS A 178 -7.59 5.93 -3.31
CA LYS A 178 -9.02 5.54 -3.28
C LYS A 178 -9.38 4.62 -4.45
N LEU A 179 -8.89 4.89 -5.66
CA LEU A 179 -9.09 4.00 -6.81
C LEU A 179 -8.47 2.62 -6.61
N VAL A 180 -7.25 2.57 -6.10
CA VAL A 180 -6.54 1.31 -5.82
C VAL A 180 -7.30 0.49 -4.77
N ARG A 181 -7.78 1.15 -3.73
CA ARG A 181 -8.60 0.53 -2.68
C ARG A 181 -9.92 -0.01 -3.24
N ASP A 182 -10.62 0.77 -4.06
CA ASP A 182 -11.86 0.36 -4.72
C ASP A 182 -11.67 -0.88 -5.62
N VAL A 183 -10.54 -0.96 -6.33
CA VAL A 183 -10.17 -2.15 -7.12
C VAL A 183 -10.04 -3.39 -6.22
N SER A 184 -9.44 -3.25 -5.04
CA SER A 184 -9.28 -4.37 -4.11
C SER A 184 -10.61 -4.76 -3.46
N GLU A 185 -11.34 -3.81 -2.88
CA GLU A 185 -12.52 -4.07 -2.06
C GLU A 185 -13.77 -4.38 -2.91
N ALA A 186 -14.06 -3.55 -3.92
CA ALA A 186 -15.30 -3.67 -4.69
C ALA A 186 -15.19 -4.66 -5.85
N LYS A 187 -14.00 -4.83 -6.45
CA LYS A 187 -13.79 -5.76 -7.57
C LYS A 187 -13.16 -7.09 -7.15
N GLY A 188 -12.67 -7.19 -5.91
CA GLY A 188 -12.04 -8.41 -5.40
C GLY A 188 -10.70 -8.74 -6.07
N VAL A 189 -10.06 -7.78 -6.72
CA VAL A 189 -8.73 -7.94 -7.32
C VAL A 189 -7.69 -7.81 -6.21
N SER A 190 -6.80 -8.78 -6.07
CA SER A 190 -5.71 -8.66 -5.11
C SER A 190 -4.70 -7.61 -5.56
N VAL A 191 -4.15 -6.84 -4.62
CA VAL A 191 -3.25 -5.73 -4.92
C VAL A 191 -1.94 -5.87 -4.15
N VAL A 192 -0.81 -5.67 -4.83
CA VAL A 192 0.50 -5.44 -4.20
C VAL A 192 0.98 -4.05 -4.58
N LEU A 193 1.06 -3.18 -3.59
CA LEU A 193 1.47 -1.78 -3.72
C LEU A 193 2.91 -1.61 -3.21
N SER A 194 3.86 -1.29 -4.07
CA SER A 194 5.20 -0.91 -3.66
C SER A 194 5.29 0.61 -3.47
N THR A 195 5.80 1.04 -2.33
CA THR A 195 5.96 2.46 -2.00
C THR A 195 7.03 2.68 -0.93
N HIS A 196 7.56 3.89 -0.88
CA HIS A 196 8.40 4.35 0.23
C HIS A 196 7.63 5.24 1.22
N LEU A 197 6.33 5.42 1.00
CA LEU A 197 5.46 6.32 1.74
C LEU A 197 4.50 5.52 2.63
N LEU A 198 4.75 5.55 3.92
CA LEU A 198 3.93 4.85 4.90
C LEU A 198 2.43 5.20 4.84
N PRO A 199 2.03 6.48 4.69
CA PRO A 199 0.61 6.82 4.58
C PRO A 199 -0.13 6.17 3.40
N ASP A 200 0.57 5.81 2.31
CA ASP A 200 -0.05 5.10 1.18
C ASP A 200 -0.44 3.68 1.58
N VAL A 201 0.42 3.01 2.35
CA VAL A 201 0.17 1.67 2.88
C VAL A 201 -0.97 1.69 3.89
N GLU A 202 -0.95 2.61 4.85
CA GLU A 202 -1.98 2.75 5.89
C GLU A 202 -3.37 3.01 5.30
N GLN A 203 -3.46 3.84 4.27
CA GLN A 203 -4.71 4.16 3.59
C GLN A 203 -5.27 3.02 2.73
N THR A 204 -4.41 2.19 2.15
CA THR A 204 -4.79 1.31 1.03
C THR A 204 -4.70 -0.17 1.37
N CYS A 205 -3.73 -0.57 2.22
CA CYS A 205 -3.37 -1.96 2.39
C CYS A 205 -3.93 -2.60 3.67
N ASP A 206 -4.14 -3.92 3.64
CA ASP A 206 -4.54 -4.73 4.79
C ASP A 206 -3.34 -5.34 5.49
N GLN A 207 -2.24 -5.52 4.74
CA GLN A 207 -0.97 -6.07 5.21
C GLN A 207 0.20 -5.24 4.71
N VAL A 208 1.31 -5.29 5.43
CA VAL A 208 2.56 -4.66 5.05
C VAL A 208 3.73 -5.63 5.15
N ILE A 209 4.60 -5.56 4.16
CA ILE A 209 5.92 -6.19 4.12
C ILE A 209 6.93 -5.05 4.10
N VAL A 210 7.79 -4.96 5.11
CA VAL A 210 8.86 -3.97 5.16
C VAL A 210 10.13 -4.57 4.60
N LEU A 211 10.66 -3.94 3.54
CA LEU A 211 11.85 -4.38 2.81
C LEU A 211 12.99 -3.38 3.02
N LYS A 212 14.12 -3.84 3.58
CA LYS A 212 15.37 -3.09 3.73
C LYS A 212 16.53 -3.89 3.19
N GLU A 213 17.37 -3.26 2.35
CA GLU A 213 18.59 -3.87 1.81
C GLU A 213 18.37 -5.29 1.23
N GLY A 214 17.26 -5.47 0.52
CA GLY A 214 16.89 -6.75 -0.08
C GLY A 214 16.45 -7.84 0.90
N ARG A 215 16.13 -7.52 2.14
CA ARG A 215 15.64 -8.44 3.17
C ARG A 215 14.29 -8.00 3.71
N ILE A 216 13.45 -8.96 4.05
CA ILE A 216 12.22 -8.68 4.77
C ILE A 216 12.60 -8.49 6.24
N VAL A 217 12.30 -7.31 6.78
CA VAL A 217 12.52 -6.99 8.19
C VAL A 217 11.27 -7.16 9.03
N GLU A 218 10.10 -7.04 8.38
CA GLU A 218 8.81 -7.22 9.04
C GLU A 218 7.73 -7.60 8.04
N GLN A 219 6.78 -8.44 8.48
CA GLN A 219 5.51 -8.70 7.81
C GLN A 219 4.41 -8.75 8.85
N ARG A 220 3.40 -7.86 8.70
CA ARG A 220 2.27 -7.80 9.64
C ARG A 220 1.00 -7.26 9.00
N PRO A 221 -0.18 -7.46 9.61
CA PRO A 221 -1.38 -6.71 9.25
C PRO A 221 -1.17 -5.21 9.44
N VAL A 222 -1.76 -4.40 8.57
CA VAL A 222 -1.94 -2.97 8.81
C VAL A 222 -3.11 -2.85 9.77
N ALA A 223 -2.85 -2.45 10.99
CA ALA A 223 -3.86 -2.33 12.02
C ALA A 223 -4.76 -1.12 11.74
N ARG A 224 -5.68 -1.26 10.77
CA ARG A 224 -6.72 -0.26 10.49
C ARG A 224 -7.62 -0.03 11.70
N GLU A 225 -7.87 -1.08 12.49
CA GLU A 225 -8.58 -0.98 13.75
C GLU A 225 -7.88 -0.07 14.76
N LEU A 226 -6.53 0.04 14.71
CA LEU A 226 -5.78 1.00 15.53
C LEU A 226 -5.85 2.43 14.97
N LEU A 227 -6.04 2.59 13.65
CA LEU A 227 -6.29 3.89 13.02
C LEU A 227 -7.76 4.34 13.23
N GLU A 228 -8.70 3.39 13.31
CA GLU A 228 -10.10 3.63 13.67
C GLU A 228 -10.31 3.64 15.19
N ALA A 229 -9.53 2.90 15.96
CA ALA A 229 -9.59 2.81 17.42
C ALA A 229 -8.97 4.02 18.15
N GLY A 230 -8.53 5.05 17.42
CA GLY A 230 -7.93 6.22 18.05
C GLY A 230 -6.46 6.06 18.44
N ARG A 231 -5.75 7.18 18.50
CA ARG A 231 -4.33 7.23 18.91
C ARG A 231 -4.21 6.91 20.39
N ILE A 232 -3.26 6.05 20.75
CA ILE A 232 -3.00 5.66 22.14
C ILE A 232 -1.87 6.51 22.70
N PHE A 233 -2.06 7.07 23.86
CA PHE A 233 -1.06 7.89 24.55
C PHE A 233 -0.84 7.38 25.97
N ASP A 234 0.43 7.22 26.36
CA ASP A 234 0.84 6.99 27.74
C ASP A 234 1.26 8.35 28.36
N LEU A 235 0.49 8.81 29.32
CA LEU A 235 0.78 9.97 30.14
C LEU A 235 1.50 9.48 31.40
N ARG A 236 2.74 9.90 31.64
CA ARG A 236 3.48 9.56 32.85
C ARG A 236 3.72 10.81 33.68
N GLY A 237 3.50 10.70 34.99
CA GLY A 237 3.61 11.85 35.85
C GLY A 237 3.19 11.60 37.29
N ARG A 238 2.68 12.64 37.94
CA ARG A 238 2.14 12.57 39.31
C ARG A 238 0.82 13.32 39.39
N GLY A 239 -0.09 12.82 40.23
CA GLY A 239 -1.39 13.44 40.47
C GLY A 239 -2.54 12.48 40.40
N ASP A 240 -3.74 13.05 40.33
CA ASP A 240 -5.00 12.30 40.30
C ASP A 240 -5.36 11.87 38.85
N PHE A 241 -4.79 10.77 38.42
CA PHE A 241 -5.08 10.20 37.10
C PHE A 241 -6.47 9.55 37.01
N GLU A 242 -7.10 9.20 38.15
CA GLU A 242 -8.46 8.63 38.14
C GLU A 242 -9.49 9.69 37.72
N THR A 243 -9.38 10.92 38.25
CA THR A 243 -10.24 12.03 37.86
C THR A 243 -9.97 12.47 36.41
N LEU A 244 -8.72 12.43 35.95
CA LEU A 244 -8.39 12.69 34.54
C LEU A 244 -8.97 11.64 33.62
N ALA A 245 -8.90 10.35 33.98
CA ALA A 245 -9.48 9.24 33.22
C ALA A 245 -10.99 9.45 33.07
N ALA A 246 -11.72 9.66 34.17
CA ALA A 246 -13.17 9.91 34.16
C ALA A 246 -13.55 11.11 33.29
N SER A 247 -12.74 12.18 33.26
CA SER A 247 -12.96 13.34 32.41
C SER A 247 -12.80 13.05 30.92
N LEU A 248 -11.85 12.18 30.55
CA LEU A 248 -11.60 11.75 29.17
C LEU A 248 -12.67 10.76 28.70
N GLU A 249 -13.09 9.83 29.57
CA GLU A 249 -14.19 8.90 29.30
C GLU A 249 -15.51 9.62 29.07
N ALA A 250 -15.79 10.67 29.82
CA ALA A 250 -16.97 11.51 29.61
C ALA A 250 -16.97 12.26 28.27
N GLN A 251 -15.81 12.38 27.62
CA GLN A 251 -15.65 12.96 26.26
C GLN A 251 -15.63 11.89 25.16
N GLY A 252 -15.86 10.61 25.51
CA GLY A 252 -15.93 9.51 24.56
C GLY A 252 -14.58 8.86 24.24
N HIS A 253 -13.53 9.14 25.02
CA HIS A 253 -12.24 8.49 24.94
C HIS A 253 -12.18 7.29 25.89
N GLU A 254 -11.32 6.30 25.60
CA GLU A 254 -11.01 5.24 26.55
C GLU A 254 -9.81 5.65 27.39
N ALA A 255 -9.85 5.43 28.70
CA ALA A 255 -8.77 5.82 29.60
C ALA A 255 -8.53 4.73 30.68
N GLU A 256 -7.31 4.24 30.79
CA GLU A 256 -6.90 3.21 31.73
C GLU A 256 -5.77 3.74 32.63
N VAL A 257 -5.99 3.73 33.96
CA VAL A 257 -4.94 4.12 34.91
C VAL A 257 -3.89 3.01 34.98
N ILE A 258 -2.64 3.35 34.64
CA ILE A 258 -1.48 2.47 34.68
C ILE A 258 -0.58 2.82 35.87
N ARG A 259 0.41 1.95 36.18
CA ARG A 259 1.24 2.03 37.39
C ARG A 259 1.83 3.40 37.69
N ASP A 260 2.25 4.16 36.64
CA ASP A 260 2.94 5.44 36.78
C ASP A 260 2.26 6.55 35.95
N GLY A 261 0.93 6.43 35.68
CA GLY A 261 0.23 7.40 34.85
C GLY A 261 -1.13 6.94 34.31
N LEU A 262 -1.45 7.36 33.10
CA LEU A 262 -2.69 7.09 32.41
C LEU A 262 -2.41 6.70 30.95
N ARG A 263 -3.03 5.62 30.50
CA ARG A 263 -3.12 5.27 29.07
C ARG A 263 -4.44 5.79 28.53
N VAL A 264 -4.41 6.55 27.44
CA VAL A 264 -5.56 7.14 26.81
C VAL A 264 -5.65 6.69 25.36
N THR A 265 -6.78 6.11 24.97
CA THR A 265 -7.11 5.85 23.56
C THR A 265 -8.09 6.93 23.11
N LEU A 266 -7.65 7.81 22.23
CA LEU A 266 -8.49 8.87 21.69
C LEU A 266 -9.55 8.27 20.77
N ALA A 267 -10.79 8.77 20.85
CA ALA A 267 -11.84 8.40 19.92
C ALA A 267 -11.46 8.80 18.48
N SER A 268 -11.96 8.05 17.50
CA SER A 268 -11.71 8.31 16.07
C SER A 268 -12.02 9.75 15.69
N GLY A 269 -11.06 10.40 15.01
CA GLY A 269 -11.15 11.81 14.61
C GLY A 269 -10.84 12.84 15.71
N SER A 270 -10.50 12.41 16.92
CA SER A 270 -10.04 13.31 17.99
C SER A 270 -8.53 13.55 17.91
N GLU A 271 -8.13 14.78 18.20
CA GLU A 271 -6.73 15.18 18.23
C GLU A 271 -6.16 15.20 19.66
N ILE A 272 -4.84 15.23 19.79
CA ILE A 272 -4.11 15.24 21.07
C ILE A 272 -4.50 16.41 21.97
N GLU A 273 -5.03 17.49 21.38
CA GLU A 273 -5.58 18.67 22.05
C GLU A 273 -6.65 18.30 23.07
N ALA A 274 -7.43 17.25 22.84
CA ALA A 274 -8.42 16.77 23.80
C ALA A 274 -7.81 16.37 25.14
N ILE A 275 -6.63 15.74 25.12
CA ILE A 275 -5.88 15.39 26.33
C ILE A 275 -5.43 16.66 27.06
N PHE A 276 -4.86 17.63 26.32
CA PHE A 276 -4.40 18.89 26.91
C PHE A 276 -5.57 19.72 27.47
N GLU A 277 -6.74 19.71 26.84
CA GLU A 277 -7.93 20.38 27.36
C GLU A 277 -8.45 19.72 28.64
N ALA A 278 -8.48 18.38 28.69
CA ALA A 278 -8.88 17.65 29.89
C ALA A 278 -7.90 17.96 31.06
N MET A 279 -6.60 17.99 30.79
CA MET A 279 -5.59 18.38 31.77
C MET A 279 -5.77 19.82 32.25
N ARG A 280 -6.03 20.80 31.37
CA ARG A 280 -6.25 22.21 31.74
C ARG A 280 -7.46 22.39 32.65
N ARG A 281 -8.53 21.63 32.44
CA ARG A 281 -9.74 21.66 33.28
C ARG A 281 -9.50 21.18 34.71
N GLN A 282 -8.49 20.31 34.89
CA GLN A 282 -8.11 19.76 36.21
C GLN A 282 -7.08 20.61 36.97
N GLY A 283 -6.53 21.64 36.33
CA GLY A 283 -5.56 22.54 36.94
C GLY A 283 -4.28 21.83 37.40
N GLU A 284 -3.81 22.13 38.64
CA GLU A 284 -2.56 21.61 39.17
C GLU A 284 -2.68 20.19 39.77
N SER A 285 -3.87 19.54 39.71
CA SER A 285 -4.07 18.23 40.31
C SER A 285 -3.32 17.09 39.58
N VAL A 286 -2.95 17.28 38.30
CA VAL A 286 -2.18 16.34 37.50
C VAL A 286 -0.97 17.03 36.88
N GLN A 287 0.22 16.48 37.11
CA GLN A 287 1.48 16.93 36.51
C GLN A 287 2.01 15.84 35.58
N VAL A 288 1.79 15.99 34.29
CA VAL A 288 2.36 15.10 33.27
C VAL A 288 3.78 15.54 32.96
N ARG A 289 4.73 14.61 33.07
CA ARG A 289 6.16 14.82 32.75
C ARG A 289 6.53 14.27 31.39
N HIS A 290 5.89 13.20 31.00
CA HIS A 290 6.07 12.55 29.70
C HIS A 290 4.72 12.24 29.10
N LEU A 291 4.55 12.60 27.84
CA LEU A 291 3.43 12.21 26.99
C LEU A 291 4.06 11.45 25.81
N ILE A 292 3.80 10.16 25.75
CA ILE A 292 4.39 9.27 24.76
C ILE A 292 3.23 8.63 24.01
N GLU A 293 3.26 8.67 22.70
CA GLU A 293 2.31 7.92 21.89
C GLU A 293 2.63 6.42 22.08
N ALA A 294 1.69 5.69 22.71
CA ALA A 294 1.88 4.30 23.10
C ALA A 294 1.49 3.40 21.93
N GLY A 295 2.44 2.67 21.44
CA GLY A 295 2.31 1.68 20.38
C GLY A 295 3.50 1.82 19.44
N ARG A 296 4.14 0.72 19.07
CA ARG A 296 5.01 0.72 17.89
C ARG A 296 4.11 0.99 16.70
N THR A 297 4.07 2.23 16.26
CA THR A 297 3.40 2.61 15.03
C THR A 297 4.14 1.95 13.86
N LEU A 298 3.47 1.75 12.72
CA LEU A 298 4.18 1.41 11.48
C LEU A 298 5.31 2.42 11.21
N GLN A 299 5.12 3.66 11.67
CA GLN A 299 6.08 4.75 11.54
C GLN A 299 7.36 4.49 12.34
N ASP A 300 7.25 4.00 13.58
CA ASP A 300 8.43 3.67 14.41
C ASP A 300 9.22 2.51 13.81
N THR A 301 8.53 1.46 13.38
CA THR A 301 9.16 0.31 12.71
C THR A 301 9.80 0.74 11.39
N PHE A 302 9.14 1.61 10.63
CA PHE A 302 9.69 2.13 9.37
C PHE A 302 10.92 3.01 9.62
N ILE A 303 10.88 3.88 10.64
CA ILE A 303 12.03 4.73 11.02
C ILE A 303 13.21 3.85 11.45
N GLU A 304 13.00 2.85 12.32
CA GLU A 304 14.02 1.88 12.71
C GLU A 304 14.55 1.06 11.52
N ALA A 305 13.68 0.70 10.60
CA ALA A 305 14.05 -0.02 9.38
C ALA A 305 14.81 0.86 8.39
N VAL A 306 14.63 2.18 8.40
CA VAL A 306 15.26 3.13 7.44
C VAL A 306 16.53 3.76 8.03
N SER A 307 16.66 3.80 9.36
CA SER A 307 17.89 4.25 10.05
C SER A 307 18.96 3.17 10.03
#